data_37b4f435273e212aad9ae4cc6e933b4f
#
_entry.id   37b4f435273e212aad9ae4cc6e933b4f
#
_cell.length_a   1.000
_cell.length_b   1.000
_cell.length_c   1.000
_cell.angle_alpha   90.00
_cell.angle_beta   90.00
_cell.angle_gamma   90.00
#
_symmetry.space_group_name_H-M   'P 1'
#
loop_
_entity.id
_entity.type
_entity.pdbx_description
1 polymer ?
#
loop_
_entity_poly.entity_id
_entity_poly.type
_entity_poly.pdbx_seq_one_letter_code
_entity_poly.pdbx_strand_id
1 'polypeptide(L)'
;MIFIRGNIMKFNLIMVINKDMNKLLFCYRNKNPYKDKYNFVGGKIESHENSIKAAYRELFEETGIAKDKINLIRYIDINYWLEDVFIEVYYGVLKDDIELVPEKNELFWIDLNQNFFDNDIFAGEGLIGHIIEHLEILNK
;
A
#
# COMPACT_ATOMS: atom_id res chain seq x y z
N MET A 1 19.41 -27.59 16.27
CA MET A 1 18.16 -27.10 16.87
C MET A 1 17.25 -26.60 15.76
N ILE A 2 16.03 -27.05 15.74
CA ILE A 2 15.02 -26.59 14.78
C ILE A 2 14.20 -25.49 15.44
N PHE A 3 14.23 -24.29 14.86
CA PHE A 3 13.37 -23.20 15.30
C PHE A 3 12.02 -23.33 14.58
N ILE A 4 10.98 -23.55 15.38
CA ILE A 4 9.62 -23.47 14.84
C ILE A 4 9.23 -22.00 14.89
N ARG A 5 9.13 -21.37 13.72
CA ARG A 5 8.65 -20.01 13.63
C ARG A 5 7.13 -19.99 13.88
N GLY A 6 6.67 -18.97 14.55
CA GLY A 6 5.25 -18.68 14.66
C GLY A 6 4.63 -18.41 13.28
N ASN A 7 3.33 -18.17 13.28
CA ASN A 7 2.63 -17.84 12.04
C ASN A 7 3.13 -16.52 11.48
N ILE A 8 3.51 -16.54 10.20
CA ILE A 8 3.90 -15.34 9.48
C ILE A 8 2.63 -14.53 9.18
N MET A 9 2.66 -13.25 9.54
CA MET A 9 1.61 -12.30 9.20
C MET A 9 1.89 -11.73 7.82
N LYS A 10 0.94 -11.88 6.91
CA LYS A 10 1.06 -11.35 5.54
C LYS A 10 0.16 -10.14 5.35
N PHE A 11 0.74 -9.10 4.80
CA PHE A 11 0.03 -7.86 4.48
C PHE A 11 0.27 -7.50 3.01
N ASN A 12 -0.64 -6.74 2.46
CA ASN A 12 -0.38 -6.06 1.19
C ASN A 12 -0.32 -4.55 1.41
N LEU A 13 0.44 -3.87 0.55
CA LEU A 13 0.46 -2.43 0.40
C LEU A 13 0.21 -2.12 -1.07
N ILE A 14 -0.66 -1.17 -1.33
CA ILE A 14 -1.10 -0.86 -2.68
C ILE A 14 -0.84 0.60 -2.98
N MET A 15 0.06 0.85 -3.92
CA MET A 15 0.35 2.19 -4.41
C MET A 15 -0.56 2.49 -5.60
N VAL A 16 -1.58 3.29 -5.36
CA VAL A 16 -2.52 3.71 -6.39
C VAL A 16 -2.04 5.03 -6.98
N ILE A 17 -1.81 5.03 -8.29
CA ILE A 17 -1.36 6.18 -9.05
C ILE A 17 -2.59 6.74 -9.78
N ASN A 18 -2.82 8.04 -9.70
CA ASN A 18 -3.95 8.64 -10.40
C ASN A 18 -3.77 8.55 -11.92
N LYS A 19 -4.86 8.78 -12.66
CA LYS A 19 -4.89 8.67 -14.12
C LYS A 19 -3.80 9.50 -14.81
N ASP A 20 -3.56 10.73 -14.33
CA ASP A 20 -2.56 11.63 -14.90
C ASP A 20 -1.12 11.33 -14.43
N MET A 21 -0.95 10.34 -13.56
CA MET A 21 0.34 9.87 -13.06
C MET A 21 1.15 10.96 -12.36
N ASN A 22 0.50 11.84 -11.63
CA ASN A 22 1.15 12.92 -10.88
C ASN A 22 0.82 12.93 -9.40
N LYS A 23 -0.03 12.00 -8.91
CA LYS A 23 -0.41 11.88 -7.51
C LYS A 23 -0.48 10.42 -7.09
N LEU A 24 -0.23 10.19 -5.81
CA LEU A 24 -0.37 8.89 -5.17
C LEU A 24 -1.44 8.94 -4.09
N LEU A 25 -2.16 7.84 -3.92
CA LEU A 25 -3.20 7.71 -2.91
C LEU A 25 -2.60 7.26 -1.58
N PHE A 26 -2.93 7.99 -0.53
CA PHE A 26 -2.54 7.66 0.85
C PHE A 26 -3.75 7.64 1.76
N CYS A 27 -3.71 6.79 2.76
CA CYS A 27 -4.60 6.88 3.91
C CYS A 27 -3.86 7.59 5.05
N TYR A 28 -4.60 8.38 5.82
CA TYR A 28 -4.10 9.02 7.04
C TYR A 28 -4.52 8.17 8.22
N ARG A 29 -3.54 7.53 8.88
CA ARG A 29 -3.84 6.52 9.89
C ARG A 29 -4.38 7.16 11.17
N ASN A 30 -5.48 6.61 11.68
CA ASN A 30 -6.10 7.06 12.93
C ASN A 30 -5.83 6.16 14.13
N LYS A 31 -5.03 5.10 13.92
CA LYS A 31 -4.65 4.12 14.96
C LYS A 31 -3.18 3.76 14.86
N ASN A 32 -2.59 3.35 15.99
CA ASN A 32 -1.28 2.73 15.99
C ASN A 32 -1.34 1.34 15.33
N PRO A 33 -0.26 0.88 14.70
CA PRO A 33 0.99 1.61 14.48
C PRO A 33 0.84 2.75 13.47
N TYR A 34 1.73 3.73 13.56
CA TYR A 34 1.80 4.88 12.65
C TYR A 34 0.60 5.82 12.68
N LYS A 35 -0.05 5.97 13.85
CA LYS A 35 -1.09 6.97 14.02
C LYS A 35 -0.58 8.36 13.61
N ASP A 36 -1.44 9.12 12.91
CA ASP A 36 -1.16 10.45 12.40
C ASP A 36 -0.05 10.50 11.33
N LYS A 37 0.14 9.38 10.63
CA LYS A 37 1.04 9.31 9.47
C LYS A 37 0.31 8.79 8.24
N TYR A 38 0.82 9.17 7.07
CA TYR A 38 0.31 8.67 5.79
C TYR A 38 0.93 7.32 5.46
N ASN A 39 0.11 6.42 4.95
CA ASN A 39 0.54 5.11 4.46
C ASN A 39 -0.19 4.78 3.17
N PHE A 40 0.35 3.84 2.40
CA PHE A 40 -0.41 3.26 1.31
C PHE A 40 -1.60 2.48 1.86
N VAL A 41 -2.64 2.33 1.06
CA VAL A 41 -3.78 1.48 1.41
C VAL A 41 -3.38 0.01 1.31
N GLY A 42 -4.13 -0.85 1.96
CA GLY A 42 -3.87 -2.28 1.99
C GLY A 42 -4.32 -2.87 3.31
N GLY A 43 -4.01 -4.13 3.54
CA GLY A 43 -4.41 -4.79 4.75
C GLY A 43 -3.86 -6.20 4.87
N LYS A 44 -4.43 -6.96 5.79
CA LYS A 44 -4.01 -8.31 6.08
C LYS A 44 -4.50 -9.28 5.00
N ILE A 45 -3.60 -10.15 4.56
CA ILE A 45 -3.94 -11.25 3.66
C ILE A 45 -4.29 -12.45 4.54
N GLU A 46 -5.51 -12.96 4.42
CA GLU A 46 -5.94 -14.13 5.17
C GLU A 46 -5.29 -15.40 4.62
N SER A 47 -5.09 -16.40 5.49
CA SER A 47 -4.33 -17.61 5.16
C SER A 47 -4.90 -18.41 3.98
N HIS A 48 -6.21 -18.30 3.74
CA HIS A 48 -6.91 -19.01 2.67
C HIS A 48 -7.09 -18.18 1.40
N GLU A 49 -6.66 -16.91 1.41
CA GLU A 49 -6.86 -16.02 0.27
C GLU A 49 -5.75 -16.15 -0.76
N ASN A 50 -6.13 -16.00 -2.02
CA ASN A 50 -5.19 -15.76 -3.10
C ASN A 50 -4.67 -14.32 -2.99
N SER A 51 -3.36 -14.12 -3.14
CA SER A 51 -2.71 -12.81 -2.92
C SER A 51 -3.30 -11.68 -3.75
N ILE A 52 -3.48 -11.89 -5.07
CA ILE A 52 -4.00 -10.81 -5.93
C ILE A 52 -5.47 -10.50 -5.63
N LYS A 53 -6.25 -11.51 -5.30
CA LYS A 53 -7.65 -11.31 -4.91
C LYS A 53 -7.75 -10.53 -3.61
N ALA A 54 -6.87 -10.83 -2.64
CA ALA A 54 -6.80 -10.09 -1.39
C ALA A 54 -6.46 -8.62 -1.63
N ALA A 55 -5.53 -8.33 -2.55
CA ALA A 55 -5.16 -6.95 -2.88
C ALA A 55 -6.37 -6.17 -3.45
N TYR A 56 -7.09 -6.74 -4.40
CA TYR A 56 -8.29 -6.08 -4.95
C TYR A 56 -9.39 -5.92 -3.89
N ARG A 57 -9.56 -6.91 -3.02
CA ARG A 57 -10.55 -6.86 -1.93
C ARG A 57 -10.23 -5.71 -0.96
N GLU A 58 -9.00 -5.65 -0.47
CA GLU A 58 -8.58 -4.60 0.46
C GLU A 58 -8.69 -3.22 -0.18
N LEU A 59 -8.30 -3.09 -1.44
CA LEU A 59 -8.40 -1.83 -2.15
C LEU A 59 -9.86 -1.36 -2.23
N PHE A 60 -10.75 -2.25 -2.58
CA PHE A 60 -12.19 -1.91 -2.65
C PHE A 60 -12.75 -1.55 -1.28
N GLU A 61 -12.44 -2.35 -0.26
CA GLU A 61 -12.94 -2.09 1.09
C GLU A 61 -12.47 -0.73 1.62
N GLU A 62 -11.22 -0.38 1.40
CA GLU A 62 -10.67 0.86 1.96
C GLU A 62 -10.95 2.11 1.15
N THR A 63 -11.13 1.98 -0.16
CA THR A 63 -11.17 3.15 -1.05
C THR A 63 -12.40 3.22 -1.96
N GLY A 64 -13.13 2.12 -2.11
CA GLY A 64 -14.21 2.02 -3.09
C GLY A 64 -13.74 1.82 -4.53
N ILE A 65 -12.43 1.66 -4.76
CA ILE A 65 -11.91 1.41 -6.12
C ILE A 65 -12.24 -0.01 -6.54
N ALA A 66 -13.08 -0.15 -7.57
CA ALA A 66 -13.49 -1.43 -8.10
C ALA A 66 -12.38 -2.04 -8.98
N LYS A 67 -12.40 -3.36 -9.09
CA LYS A 67 -11.41 -4.14 -9.83
C LYS A 67 -11.27 -3.73 -11.30
N ASP A 68 -12.34 -3.31 -11.93
CA ASP A 68 -12.34 -2.91 -13.35
C ASP A 68 -11.74 -1.52 -13.59
N LYS A 69 -11.42 -0.78 -12.51
CA LYS A 69 -10.88 0.59 -12.60
C LYS A 69 -9.36 0.65 -12.55
N ILE A 70 -8.70 -0.45 -12.25
CA ILE A 70 -7.26 -0.48 -12.07
C ILE A 70 -6.72 -1.88 -12.31
N ASN A 71 -5.53 -1.99 -12.88
CA ASN A 71 -4.81 -3.25 -12.96
C ASN A 71 -3.68 -3.22 -11.94
N LEU A 72 -3.72 -4.13 -10.96
CA LEU A 72 -2.70 -4.23 -9.93
C LEU A 72 -1.57 -5.14 -10.37
N ILE A 73 -0.34 -4.67 -10.17
CA ILE A 73 0.88 -5.40 -10.47
C ILE A 73 1.67 -5.55 -9.19
N ARG A 74 2.00 -6.79 -8.81
CA ARG A 74 2.89 -7.08 -7.70
C ARG A 74 4.32 -6.89 -8.16
N TYR A 75 5.13 -6.13 -7.40
CA TYR A 75 6.48 -5.82 -7.87
C TYR A 75 7.57 -5.88 -6.79
N ILE A 76 7.23 -5.75 -5.51
CA ILE A 76 8.18 -5.87 -4.41
C ILE A 76 7.57 -6.75 -3.33
N ASP A 77 8.36 -7.72 -2.85
CA ASP A 77 8.05 -8.46 -1.64
C ASP A 77 9.06 -8.07 -0.57
N ILE A 78 8.58 -7.78 0.63
CA ILE A 78 9.42 -7.39 1.75
C ILE A 78 9.22 -8.41 2.87
N ASN A 79 10.31 -9.03 3.27
CA ASN A 79 10.29 -10.02 4.33
C ASN A 79 10.98 -9.47 5.58
N TYR A 80 10.21 -9.06 6.56
CA TYR A 80 10.69 -8.70 7.88
C TYR A 80 10.80 -9.97 8.70
N TRP A 81 11.82 -10.69 8.42
CA TRP A 81 11.95 -12.06 8.88
C TRP A 81 12.09 -12.21 10.42
N LEU A 82 12.68 -11.21 11.11
CA LEU A 82 12.77 -11.24 12.57
C LEU A 82 11.42 -10.98 13.25
N GLU A 83 10.51 -10.25 12.59
CA GLU A 83 9.19 -9.92 13.11
C GLU A 83 8.10 -10.87 12.62
N ASP A 84 8.44 -11.83 11.78
CA ASP A 84 7.47 -12.73 11.12
C ASP A 84 6.39 -11.96 10.35
N VAL A 85 6.80 -10.91 9.63
CA VAL A 85 5.93 -10.09 8.80
C VAL A 85 6.41 -10.14 7.36
N PHE A 86 5.48 -10.39 6.45
CA PHE A 86 5.73 -10.41 5.02
C PHE A 86 4.78 -9.41 4.35
N ILE A 87 5.33 -8.53 3.51
CA ILE A 87 4.55 -7.51 2.82
C ILE A 87 4.66 -7.70 1.31
N GLU A 88 3.53 -7.84 0.66
CA GLU A 88 3.42 -7.83 -0.80
C GLU A 88 3.05 -6.43 -1.25
N VAL A 89 3.88 -5.83 -2.10
CA VAL A 89 3.64 -4.47 -2.59
C VAL A 89 3.15 -4.52 -4.03
N TYR A 90 2.01 -3.86 -4.24
CA TYR A 90 1.36 -3.74 -5.55
C TYR A 90 1.34 -2.28 -5.98
N TYR A 91 1.26 -2.06 -7.29
CA TYR A 91 0.94 -0.75 -7.82
C TYR A 91 -0.05 -0.87 -8.97
N GLY A 92 -0.70 0.22 -9.28
CA GLY A 92 -1.56 0.32 -10.45
C GLY A 92 -1.89 1.78 -10.75
N VAL A 93 -2.20 2.05 -12.01
CA VAL A 93 -2.63 3.37 -12.47
C VAL A 93 -4.13 3.34 -12.71
N LEU A 94 -4.87 4.27 -12.12
CA LEU A 94 -6.31 4.38 -12.35
C LEU A 94 -6.60 4.65 -13.82
N LYS A 95 -7.60 3.97 -14.35
CA LYS A 95 -8.07 4.15 -15.74
C LYS A 95 -8.87 5.43 -15.91
N ASP A 96 -9.55 5.86 -14.84
CA ASP A 96 -10.41 7.02 -14.81
C ASP A 96 -10.26 7.77 -13.50
N ASP A 97 -10.68 9.05 -13.48
CA ASP A 97 -10.88 9.75 -12.23
C ASP A 97 -12.14 9.19 -11.57
N ILE A 98 -12.01 8.81 -10.30
CA ILE A 98 -13.13 8.20 -9.57
C ILE A 98 -13.31 8.86 -8.22
N GLU A 99 -14.52 8.80 -7.70
CA GLU A 99 -14.84 9.24 -6.36
C GLU A 99 -14.40 8.14 -5.37
N LEU A 100 -13.61 8.53 -4.37
CA LEU A 100 -13.17 7.63 -3.33
C LEU A 100 -14.21 7.52 -2.22
N VAL A 101 -14.34 6.32 -1.64
CA VAL A 101 -15.23 6.04 -0.52
C VAL A 101 -14.40 5.52 0.63
N PRO A 102 -13.91 6.40 1.53
CA PRO A 102 -13.10 5.97 2.67
C PRO A 102 -13.90 5.12 3.65
N GLU A 103 -13.29 4.08 4.18
CA GLU A 103 -13.92 3.21 5.19
C GLU A 103 -13.53 3.66 6.60
N LYS A 104 -12.27 3.47 6.99
CA LYS A 104 -11.79 3.73 8.36
C LYS A 104 -10.91 4.96 8.46
N ASN A 105 -10.06 5.17 7.46
CA ASN A 105 -9.11 6.25 7.42
C ASN A 105 -9.47 7.24 6.33
N GLU A 106 -9.19 8.52 6.57
CA GLU A 106 -9.31 9.50 5.51
C GLU A 106 -8.31 9.21 4.39
N LEU A 107 -8.69 9.52 3.16
CA LEU A 107 -7.90 9.29 1.97
C LEU A 107 -7.46 10.61 1.36
N PHE A 108 -6.22 10.65 0.89
CA PHE A 108 -5.62 11.85 0.31
C PHE A 108 -4.84 11.51 -0.95
N TRP A 109 -5.01 12.33 -1.96
CA TRP A 109 -4.13 12.35 -3.12
C TRP A 109 -2.97 13.29 -2.83
N ILE A 110 -1.74 12.79 -2.87
CA ILE A 110 -0.54 13.57 -2.57
C ILE A 110 0.34 13.65 -3.82
N ASP A 111 0.78 14.86 -4.16
CA ASP A 111 1.66 15.09 -5.30
C ASP A 111 2.98 14.34 -5.16
N LEU A 112 3.58 13.95 -6.29
CA LEU A 112 4.86 13.27 -6.31
C LEU A 112 6.03 14.13 -5.81
N ASN A 113 5.85 15.44 -5.74
CA ASN A 113 6.87 16.38 -5.31
C ASN A 113 6.94 16.48 -3.78
N GLN A 114 7.29 15.37 -3.13
CA GLN A 114 7.38 15.25 -1.68
C GLN A 114 8.65 14.49 -1.30
N ASN A 115 9.09 14.68 -0.06
CA ASN A 115 10.10 13.81 0.54
C ASN A 115 9.42 12.61 1.20
N PHE A 116 9.24 11.55 0.45
CA PHE A 116 8.57 10.34 0.93
C PHE A 116 9.39 9.54 1.94
N PHE A 117 10.63 9.94 2.20
CA PHE A 117 11.46 9.34 3.26
C PHE A 117 11.26 9.99 4.64
N ASP A 118 10.46 11.04 4.72
CA ASP A 118 10.23 11.76 5.97
C ASP A 118 9.40 10.92 6.95
N ASN A 119 10.05 10.41 7.99
CA ASN A 119 9.43 9.54 8.98
C ASN A 119 8.42 10.24 9.88
N ASP A 120 8.45 11.56 9.95
CA ASP A 120 7.46 12.33 10.72
C ASP A 120 6.12 12.39 9.99
N ILE A 121 6.13 12.23 8.67
CA ILE A 121 4.95 12.36 7.81
C ILE A 121 4.47 11.00 7.30
N PHE A 122 5.41 10.15 6.86
CA PHE A 122 5.09 8.88 6.22
C PHE A 122 5.44 7.69 7.13
N ALA A 123 4.57 6.68 7.11
CA ALA A 123 4.76 5.45 7.86
C ALA A 123 5.93 4.61 7.31
N GLY A 124 6.41 3.66 8.13
CA GLY A 124 7.29 2.59 7.65
C GLY A 124 8.78 2.89 7.65
N GLU A 125 9.22 3.93 8.35
CA GLU A 125 10.67 4.22 8.52
C GLU A 125 11.43 4.27 7.19
N GLY A 126 10.90 5.03 6.23
CA GLY A 126 11.51 5.18 4.90
C GLY A 126 11.02 4.19 3.85
N LEU A 127 10.16 3.25 4.22
CA LEU A 127 9.65 2.23 3.29
C LEU A 127 8.91 2.86 2.11
N ILE A 128 8.07 3.87 2.38
CA ILE A 128 7.29 4.56 1.33
C ILE A 128 8.23 5.15 0.28
N GLY A 129 9.28 5.84 0.71
CA GLY A 129 10.28 6.41 -0.19
C GLY A 129 10.98 5.35 -1.04
N HIS A 130 11.37 4.23 -0.43
CA HIS A 130 12.01 3.13 -1.16
C HIS A 130 11.08 2.52 -2.22
N ILE A 131 9.83 2.31 -1.88
CA ILE A 131 8.84 1.75 -2.81
C ILE A 131 8.69 2.67 -4.03
N ILE A 132 8.57 3.97 -3.81
CA ILE A 132 8.41 4.95 -4.89
C ILE A 132 9.66 5.03 -5.77
N GLU A 133 10.84 5.04 -5.15
CA GLU A 133 12.12 5.13 -5.87
C GLU A 133 12.38 3.96 -6.81
N HIS A 134 11.90 2.77 -6.46
CA HIS A 134 12.07 1.58 -7.28
C HIS A 134 11.12 1.51 -8.47
N LEU A 135 10.09 2.33 -8.51
CA LEU A 135 9.13 2.29 -9.61
C LEU A 135 9.55 3.25 -10.73
N GLU A 136 10.16 2.71 -11.78
CA GLU A 136 10.71 3.48 -12.91
C GLU A 136 9.69 4.38 -13.60
N ILE A 137 8.43 3.93 -13.68
CA ILE A 137 7.35 4.69 -14.34
C ILE A 137 7.13 6.06 -13.70
N LEU A 138 7.47 6.23 -12.41
CA LEU A 138 7.33 7.49 -11.69
C LEU A 138 8.59 8.36 -11.74
N ASN A 139 9.72 7.80 -12.17
CA ASN A 139 11.03 8.46 -12.12
C ASN A 139 11.52 8.92 -13.50
N LYS A 140 10.60 9.17 -14.40
CA LYS A 140 10.93 9.67 -15.74
C LYS A 140 10.83 11.17 -15.84
#